data_ff94d2b35694f9bbd47f23b9dac8e926
#
_entry.id   ff94d2b35694f9bbd47f23b9dac8e926
#
_cell.length_a   1.000
_cell.length_b   1.000
_cell.length_c   1.000
_cell.angle_alpha   90.00
_cell.angle_beta   90.00
_cell.angle_gamma   90.00
#
_symmetry.space_group_name_H-M   'P 1'
#
loop_
_entity.id
_entity.type
_entity.pdbx_description
1 polymer ?
#
loop_
_entity_poly.entity_id
_entity_poly.type
_entity_poly.pdbx_seq_one_letter_code
_entity_poly.pdbx_strand_id
1 'polypeptide(L)'
;MTSGSPARAALIALDWGTSSLRAYRLDGAGRTLDTRHLPWGIMRLPQPLQDGAATASTQSGFELAFEQACGDWLRAEPALPVIACGMVGSAQGWQEAAYLDVPVDLPRIGTLLTRIDRAGATPVHIVPGLIQRHGLPNVMRGEETQVFGVLFDQAGGGADDVLIGLPGTHSKWVTARRGRVTHFDTFMTGEVYAALRGHTILGRTMSEAP
;
A
#
# COMPACT_ATOMS: atom_id res chain seq x y z
N MET A 1 37.68 7.55 -11.05
CA MET A 1 36.35 7.15 -11.55
C MET A 1 36.00 5.83 -10.86
N THR A 2 35.26 5.90 -9.77
CA THR A 2 34.81 4.70 -9.04
C THR A 2 33.61 4.13 -9.82
N SER A 3 33.82 3.01 -10.49
CA SER A 3 32.77 2.20 -11.09
C SER A 3 31.94 1.62 -9.93
N GLY A 4 30.89 2.34 -9.53
CA GLY A 4 29.92 1.81 -8.59
C GLY A 4 29.28 0.58 -9.21
N SER A 5 29.36 -0.57 -8.53
CA SER A 5 28.60 -1.77 -8.89
C SER A 5 27.13 -1.39 -9.05
N PRO A 6 26.41 -1.86 -10.07
CA PRO A 6 24.99 -1.54 -10.23
C PRO A 6 24.24 -1.91 -8.95
N ALA A 7 23.40 -1.00 -8.48
CA ALA A 7 22.63 -1.21 -7.25
C ALA A 7 21.76 -2.45 -7.40
N ARG A 8 21.97 -3.44 -6.49
CA ARG A 8 21.25 -4.72 -6.51
C ARG A 8 19.89 -4.54 -5.83
N ALA A 9 18.85 -5.12 -6.42
CA ALA A 9 17.54 -5.16 -5.80
C ALA A 9 17.56 -6.00 -4.51
N ALA A 10 16.77 -5.57 -3.53
CA ALA A 10 16.64 -6.22 -2.23
C ALA A 10 15.18 -6.51 -1.86
N LEU A 11 14.22 -5.78 -2.47
CA LEU A 11 12.80 -5.87 -2.13
C LEU A 11 11.93 -5.42 -3.31
N ILE A 12 10.77 -6.06 -3.47
CA ILE A 12 9.65 -5.55 -4.25
C ILE A 12 8.57 -5.09 -3.29
N ALA A 13 8.17 -3.81 -3.37
CA ALA A 13 7.09 -3.24 -2.59
C ALA A 13 5.89 -2.91 -3.50
N LEU A 14 4.69 -3.30 -3.08
CA LEU A 14 3.44 -3.09 -3.79
C LEU A 14 2.52 -2.19 -2.95
N ASP A 15 2.19 -1.01 -3.48
CA ASP A 15 1.10 -0.17 -2.99
C ASP A 15 -0.15 -0.50 -3.82
N TRP A 16 -1.04 -1.32 -3.26
CA TRP A 16 -2.19 -1.86 -3.98
C TRP A 16 -3.49 -1.33 -3.41
N GLY A 17 -3.94 -0.24 -4.00
CA GLY A 17 -5.12 0.49 -3.58
C GLY A 17 -6.42 -0.01 -4.23
N THR A 18 -7.48 0.79 -4.04
CA THR A 18 -8.81 0.53 -4.61
C THR A 18 -8.80 0.63 -6.14
N SER A 19 -8.10 1.63 -6.71
CA SER A 19 -8.16 1.99 -8.13
C SER A 19 -6.88 1.72 -8.90
N SER A 20 -5.76 1.54 -8.23
CA SER A 20 -4.44 1.38 -8.88
C SER A 20 -3.51 0.47 -8.08
N LEU A 21 -2.52 -0.08 -8.79
CA LEU A 21 -1.40 -0.84 -8.25
C LEU A 21 -0.10 -0.13 -8.65
N ARG A 22 0.73 0.20 -7.66
CA ARG A 22 2.09 0.68 -7.86
C ARG A 22 3.06 -0.39 -7.38
N ALA A 23 4.05 -0.71 -8.20
CA ALA A 23 5.11 -1.63 -7.85
C ALA A 23 6.45 -0.89 -7.86
N TYR A 24 7.24 -1.11 -6.81
CA TYR A 24 8.56 -0.52 -6.62
C TYR A 24 9.59 -1.62 -6.47
N ARG A 25 10.67 -1.55 -7.23
CA ARG A 25 11.84 -2.38 -7.05
C ARG A 25 12.88 -1.57 -6.30
N LEU A 26 13.23 -2.00 -5.09
CA LEU A 26 14.04 -1.24 -4.15
C LEU A 26 15.39 -1.90 -3.92
N ASP A 27 16.44 -1.10 -3.68
CA ASP A 27 17.74 -1.60 -3.22
C ASP A 27 17.78 -1.79 -1.69
N GLY A 28 18.90 -2.29 -1.17
CA GLY A 28 19.09 -2.52 0.26
C GLY A 28 19.11 -1.25 1.13
N ALA A 29 19.17 -0.07 0.53
CA ALA A 29 19.06 1.23 1.21
C ALA A 29 17.65 1.84 1.07
N GLY A 30 16.69 1.11 0.49
CA GLY A 30 15.32 1.60 0.24
C GLY A 30 15.19 2.55 -0.95
N ARG A 31 16.23 2.72 -1.76
CA ARG A 31 16.17 3.57 -2.95
C ARG A 31 15.45 2.85 -4.08
N THR A 32 14.59 3.56 -4.79
CA THR A 32 13.85 3.04 -5.92
C THR A 32 14.76 2.84 -7.12
N LEU A 33 14.83 1.59 -7.60
CA LEU A 33 15.55 1.19 -8.82
C LEU A 33 14.64 1.20 -10.05
N ASP A 34 13.37 0.83 -9.87
CA ASP A 34 12.35 0.81 -10.92
C ASP A 34 10.96 0.99 -10.32
N THR A 35 10.02 1.53 -11.11
CA THR A 35 8.64 1.79 -10.68
C THR A 35 7.68 1.45 -11.80
N ARG A 36 6.54 0.82 -11.45
CA ARG A 36 5.42 0.60 -12.37
C ARG A 36 4.14 1.13 -11.76
N HIS A 37 3.30 1.69 -12.61
CA HIS A 37 1.98 2.16 -12.25
C HIS A 37 0.95 1.52 -13.18
N LEU A 38 0.04 0.74 -12.61
CA LEU A 38 -0.95 -0.07 -13.32
C LEU A 38 -2.37 0.30 -12.86
N PRO A 39 -3.37 0.31 -13.74
CA PRO A 39 -4.75 0.62 -13.39
C PRO A 39 -5.46 -0.56 -12.70
N TRP A 40 -4.71 -1.45 -12.05
CA TRP A 40 -5.21 -2.69 -11.44
C TRP A 40 -5.42 -2.52 -9.93
N GLY A 41 -6.33 -1.62 -9.52
CA GLY A 41 -6.82 -1.62 -8.15
C GLY A 41 -7.72 -2.83 -7.87
N ILE A 42 -8.00 -3.11 -6.58
CA ILE A 42 -8.81 -4.29 -6.20
C ILE A 42 -10.22 -4.30 -6.81
N MET A 43 -10.76 -3.13 -7.16
CA MET A 43 -12.06 -2.99 -7.82
C MET A 43 -11.99 -3.11 -9.35
N ARG A 44 -10.78 -3.20 -9.92
CA ARG A 44 -10.57 -3.24 -11.36
C ARG A 44 -9.39 -4.13 -11.70
N LEU A 45 -9.60 -5.44 -11.55
CA LEU A 45 -8.57 -6.44 -11.85
C LEU A 45 -8.61 -6.83 -13.34
N PRO A 46 -7.45 -7.24 -13.92
CA PRO A 46 -7.41 -7.77 -15.27
C PRO A 46 -8.21 -9.09 -15.34
N GLN A 47 -8.86 -9.29 -16.48
CA GLN A 47 -9.59 -10.53 -16.76
C GLN A 47 -8.64 -11.52 -17.49
N PRO A 48 -8.74 -12.83 -17.20
CA PRO A 48 -8.07 -13.84 -18.01
C PRO A 48 -8.52 -13.72 -19.47
N LEU A 49 -7.59 -13.88 -20.41
CA LEU A 49 -7.94 -13.93 -21.82
C LEU A 49 -8.87 -15.14 -22.03
N GLN A 50 -10.06 -14.90 -22.56
CA GLN A 50 -10.99 -15.93 -22.99
C GLN A 50 -10.58 -16.40 -24.39
N ASP A 51 -9.43 -17.08 -24.50
CA ASP A 51 -9.13 -17.81 -25.72
C ASP A 51 -10.03 -19.06 -25.73
N GLY A 52 -10.84 -19.21 -26.78
CA GLY A 52 -11.87 -20.25 -26.93
C GLY A 52 -11.38 -21.70 -26.97
N ALA A 53 -10.22 -22.01 -26.42
CA ALA A 53 -9.70 -23.35 -26.17
C ALA A 53 -9.87 -23.71 -24.69
N ALA A 54 -10.38 -24.89 -24.41
CA ALA A 54 -10.88 -25.45 -23.17
C ALA A 54 -9.92 -25.60 -21.97
N THR A 55 -8.96 -24.66 -21.81
CA THR A 55 -8.17 -24.49 -20.59
C THR A 55 -8.30 -23.07 -20.09
N ALA A 56 -9.45 -22.77 -19.45
CA ALA A 56 -9.61 -21.56 -18.68
C ALA A 56 -8.41 -21.45 -17.71
N SER A 57 -7.59 -20.42 -17.86
CA SER A 57 -6.56 -20.09 -16.90
C SER A 57 -7.22 -19.96 -15.52
N THR A 58 -6.88 -20.83 -14.57
CA THR A 58 -7.37 -20.79 -13.18
C THR A 58 -6.77 -19.63 -12.38
N GLN A 59 -5.97 -18.78 -13.03
CA GLN A 59 -5.34 -17.63 -12.41
C GLN A 59 -6.38 -16.58 -12.02
N SER A 60 -6.34 -16.15 -10.77
CA SER A 60 -7.20 -15.06 -10.29
C SER A 60 -6.78 -13.71 -10.91
N GLY A 61 -7.69 -12.74 -10.98
CA GLY A 61 -7.37 -11.40 -11.44
C GLY A 61 -6.24 -10.75 -10.62
N PHE A 62 -6.10 -11.11 -9.34
CA PHE A 62 -4.99 -10.66 -8.48
C PHE A 62 -3.66 -11.22 -8.96
N GLU A 63 -3.59 -12.50 -9.29
CA GLU A 63 -2.35 -13.13 -9.80
C GLU A 63 -1.95 -12.53 -11.15
N LEU A 64 -2.90 -12.27 -12.03
CA LEU A 64 -2.65 -11.62 -13.31
C LEU A 64 -2.11 -10.20 -13.13
N ALA A 65 -2.71 -9.40 -12.25
CA ALA A 65 -2.25 -8.07 -11.93
C ALA A 65 -0.84 -8.08 -11.33
N PHE A 66 -0.58 -9.01 -10.42
CA PHE A 66 0.72 -9.22 -9.80
C PHE A 66 1.78 -9.59 -10.83
N GLU A 67 1.47 -10.54 -11.72
CA GLU A 67 2.40 -10.97 -12.77
C GLU A 67 2.76 -9.82 -13.72
N GLN A 68 1.79 -8.99 -14.08
CA GLN A 68 2.02 -7.80 -14.90
C GLN A 68 2.82 -6.73 -14.15
N ALA A 69 2.67 -6.63 -12.83
CA ALA A 69 3.36 -5.65 -12.02
C ALA A 69 4.83 -5.98 -11.79
N CYS A 70 5.17 -7.23 -11.51
CA CYS A 70 6.51 -7.60 -11.07
C CYS A 70 6.98 -9.01 -11.48
N GLY A 71 6.23 -9.73 -12.30
CA GLY A 71 6.58 -11.11 -12.68
C GLY A 71 7.91 -11.24 -13.38
N ASP A 72 8.27 -10.33 -14.27
CA ASP A 72 9.57 -10.30 -14.94
C ASP A 72 10.73 -9.99 -13.98
N TRP A 73 10.52 -9.12 -12.98
CA TRP A 73 11.53 -8.89 -11.93
C TRP A 73 11.80 -10.17 -11.12
N LEU A 74 10.73 -10.90 -10.78
CA LEU A 74 10.86 -12.17 -10.05
C LEU A 74 11.41 -13.30 -10.91
N ARG A 75 11.18 -13.32 -12.22
CA ARG A 75 11.84 -14.26 -13.12
C ARG A 75 13.34 -14.01 -13.21
N ALA A 76 13.75 -12.75 -13.18
CA ALA A 76 15.17 -12.38 -13.17
C ALA A 76 15.83 -12.63 -11.80
N GLU A 77 15.12 -12.36 -10.73
CA GLU A 77 15.61 -12.48 -9.34
C GLU A 77 14.56 -13.19 -8.45
N PRO A 78 14.43 -14.54 -8.53
CA PRO A 78 13.35 -15.29 -7.84
C PRO A 78 13.40 -15.23 -6.31
N ALA A 79 14.54 -14.84 -5.74
CA ALA A 79 14.72 -14.77 -4.28
C ALA A 79 14.32 -13.40 -3.69
N LEU A 80 13.88 -12.41 -4.50
CA LEU A 80 13.46 -11.12 -3.97
C LEU A 80 12.21 -11.28 -3.13
N PRO A 81 12.22 -10.81 -1.86
CA PRO A 81 11.02 -10.75 -1.05
C PRO A 81 10.01 -9.77 -1.65
N VAL A 82 8.72 -10.06 -1.45
CA VAL A 82 7.63 -9.19 -1.89
C VAL A 82 6.77 -8.80 -0.70
N ILE A 83 6.58 -7.49 -0.52
CA ILE A 83 5.67 -6.93 0.48
C ILE A 83 4.59 -6.11 -0.22
N ALA A 84 3.36 -6.20 0.26
CA ALA A 84 2.23 -5.45 -0.26
C ALA A 84 1.50 -4.72 0.86
N CYS A 85 1.06 -3.48 0.61
CA CYS A 85 0.21 -2.72 1.52
C CYS A 85 -1.05 -2.22 0.81
N GLY A 86 -2.02 -1.74 1.57
CA GLY A 86 -3.24 -1.17 1.04
C GLY A 86 -4.41 -2.15 0.93
N MET A 87 -5.33 -1.82 0.06
CA MET A 87 -6.61 -2.52 -0.07
C MET A 87 -6.51 -3.98 -0.52
N VAL A 88 -5.37 -4.42 -1.00
CA VAL A 88 -5.08 -5.83 -1.29
C VAL A 88 -5.27 -6.73 -0.06
N GLY A 89 -5.10 -6.17 1.16
CA GLY A 89 -5.31 -6.82 2.45
C GLY A 89 -6.70 -6.59 3.06
N SER A 90 -7.66 -6.01 2.34
CA SER A 90 -9.04 -5.87 2.82
C SER A 90 -9.83 -7.17 2.65
N ALA A 91 -11.04 -7.23 3.22
CA ALA A 91 -11.96 -8.37 3.04
C ALA A 91 -12.33 -8.63 1.56
N GLN A 92 -12.25 -7.59 0.70
CA GLN A 92 -12.43 -7.69 -0.76
C GLN A 92 -11.10 -7.82 -1.52
N GLY A 93 -9.97 -7.84 -0.81
CA GLY A 93 -8.65 -7.95 -1.40
C GLY A 93 -8.25 -9.37 -1.78
N TRP A 94 -6.99 -9.55 -2.11
CA TRP A 94 -6.44 -10.86 -2.47
C TRP A 94 -6.49 -11.84 -1.29
N GLN A 95 -6.13 -11.35 -0.11
CA GLN A 95 -6.29 -12.08 1.15
C GLN A 95 -6.46 -11.07 2.28
N GLU A 96 -7.42 -11.32 3.15
CA GLU A 96 -7.66 -10.44 4.29
C GLU A 96 -6.48 -10.50 5.27
N ALA A 97 -5.91 -9.34 5.53
CA ALA A 97 -4.86 -9.13 6.52
C ALA A 97 -5.44 -8.59 7.82
N ALA A 98 -4.86 -8.99 8.93
CA ALA A 98 -5.26 -8.55 10.26
C ALA A 98 -5.15 -7.04 10.46
N TYR A 99 -5.74 -6.53 11.54
CA TYR A 99 -5.52 -5.19 12.06
C TYR A 99 -4.73 -5.26 13.36
N LEU A 100 -3.83 -4.31 13.55
CA LEU A 100 -3.15 -4.05 14.82
C LEU A 100 -3.91 -2.98 15.60
N ASP A 101 -4.18 -3.24 16.86
CA ASP A 101 -4.81 -2.28 17.75
C ASP A 101 -3.83 -1.12 18.07
N VAL A 102 -4.32 0.11 17.98
CA VAL A 102 -3.63 1.31 18.47
C VAL A 102 -3.83 1.39 20.00
N PRO A 103 -2.78 1.68 20.77
CA PRO A 103 -1.44 2.15 20.39
C PRO A 103 -0.49 1.03 19.96
N VAL A 104 0.30 1.30 18.88
CA VAL A 104 1.18 0.31 18.24
C VAL A 104 2.55 0.87 17.92
N ASP A 105 3.58 0.04 18.11
CA ASP A 105 4.97 0.34 17.81
C ASP A 105 5.35 -0.21 16.43
N LEU A 106 6.27 0.46 15.73
CA LEU A 106 6.78 0.06 14.42
C LEU A 106 7.21 -1.42 14.33
N PRO A 107 7.96 -2.01 15.27
CA PRO A 107 8.39 -3.42 15.18
C PRO A 107 7.22 -4.40 15.13
N ARG A 108 6.07 -4.07 15.69
CA ARG A 108 4.90 -4.95 15.70
C ARG A 108 4.29 -5.22 14.34
N ILE A 109 4.43 -4.29 13.39
CA ILE A 109 3.94 -4.50 12.02
C ILE A 109 4.60 -5.72 11.39
N GLY A 110 5.93 -5.84 11.49
CA GLY A 110 6.67 -6.96 10.92
C GLY A 110 6.30 -8.33 11.49
N THR A 111 5.68 -8.38 12.69
CA THR A 111 5.33 -9.66 13.35
C THR A 111 3.99 -10.22 12.89
N LEU A 112 3.14 -9.46 12.19
CA LEU A 112 1.79 -9.85 11.79
C LEU A 112 1.53 -9.73 10.30
N LEU A 113 2.59 -9.88 9.49
CA LEU A 113 2.43 -9.93 8.04
C LEU A 113 1.57 -11.15 7.65
N THR A 114 0.55 -10.91 6.84
CA THR A 114 -0.25 -11.99 6.26
C THR A 114 0.45 -12.53 5.02
N ARG A 115 0.71 -13.83 5.00
CA ARG A 115 1.44 -14.49 3.90
C ARG A 115 0.46 -15.10 2.90
N ILE A 116 0.65 -14.80 1.63
CA ILE A 116 0.01 -15.49 0.51
C ILE A 116 1.03 -16.45 -0.07
N ASP A 117 0.75 -17.75 0.03
CA ASP A 117 1.56 -18.79 -0.63
C ASP A 117 1.17 -18.89 -2.10
N ARG A 118 2.18 -18.93 -2.97
CA ARG A 118 2.04 -19.09 -4.42
C ARG A 118 2.76 -20.35 -4.85
N ALA A 119 2.07 -21.24 -5.53
CA ALA A 119 2.59 -22.54 -5.92
C ALA A 119 3.92 -22.44 -6.70
N GLY A 120 5.02 -22.91 -6.09
CA GLY A 120 6.36 -22.88 -6.70
C GLY A 120 6.97 -21.50 -6.93
N ALA A 121 6.41 -20.42 -6.35
CA ALA A 121 6.83 -19.05 -6.56
C ALA A 121 7.03 -18.30 -5.23
N THR A 122 7.67 -17.13 -5.30
CA THR A 122 7.90 -16.26 -4.15
C THR A 122 6.57 -15.86 -3.48
N PRO A 123 6.41 -16.06 -2.17
CA PRO A 123 5.22 -15.63 -1.45
C PRO A 123 5.11 -14.11 -1.39
N VAL A 124 3.89 -13.62 -1.23
CA VAL A 124 3.62 -12.20 -0.98
C VAL A 124 3.27 -12.00 0.49
N HIS A 125 3.84 -10.98 1.12
CA HIS A 125 3.54 -10.62 2.50
C HIS A 125 2.73 -9.33 2.52
N ILE A 126 1.53 -9.37 3.13
CA ILE A 126 0.65 -8.20 3.23
C ILE A 126 0.81 -7.55 4.60
N VAL A 127 1.01 -6.23 4.60
CA VAL A 127 1.09 -5.40 5.81
C VAL A 127 -0.28 -5.35 6.50
N PRO A 128 -0.36 -5.54 7.83
CA PRO A 128 -1.61 -5.39 8.58
C PRO A 128 -2.06 -3.92 8.61
N GLY A 129 -3.38 -3.69 8.60
CA GLY A 129 -3.93 -2.37 8.86
C GLY A 129 -3.83 -1.94 10.31
N LEU A 130 -4.26 -0.72 10.63
CA LEU A 130 -4.42 -0.26 12.02
C LEU A 130 -5.89 -0.06 12.36
N ILE A 131 -6.24 -0.41 13.60
CA ILE A 131 -7.58 -0.19 14.16
C ILE A 131 -7.50 0.54 15.50
N GLN A 132 -8.32 1.57 15.64
CA GLN A 132 -8.56 2.28 16.87
C GLN A 132 -9.93 1.88 17.40
N ARG A 133 -9.99 1.31 18.61
CA ARG A 133 -11.26 0.85 19.21
C ARG A 133 -11.76 1.77 20.31
N HIS A 134 -10.87 2.62 20.85
CA HIS A 134 -11.19 3.54 21.92
C HIS A 134 -11.46 4.94 21.37
N GLY A 135 -12.40 5.65 22.00
CA GLY A 135 -12.87 6.94 21.51
C GLY A 135 -13.78 6.77 20.29
N LEU A 136 -13.54 7.53 19.24
CA LEU A 136 -14.20 7.33 17.94
C LEU A 136 -13.55 6.14 17.22
N PRO A 137 -14.27 5.02 17.00
CA PRO A 137 -13.73 3.88 16.28
C PRO A 137 -13.24 4.25 14.90
N ASN A 138 -12.06 3.78 14.53
CA ASN A 138 -11.42 4.18 13.27
C ASN A 138 -10.52 3.08 12.72
N VAL A 139 -10.32 3.04 11.40
CA VAL A 139 -9.42 2.10 10.73
C VAL A 139 -8.60 2.81 9.65
N MET A 140 -7.41 2.30 9.38
CA MET A 140 -6.65 2.63 8.19
C MET A 140 -6.04 1.37 7.57
N ARG A 141 -5.90 1.37 6.25
CA ARG A 141 -5.27 0.29 5.49
C ARG A 141 -4.59 0.85 4.24
N GLY A 142 -3.25 0.82 4.30
CA GLY A 142 -2.35 1.40 3.31
C GLY A 142 -1.57 2.58 3.89
N GLU A 143 -2.26 3.50 4.55
CA GLU A 143 -1.67 4.71 5.14
C GLU A 143 -0.73 4.38 6.30
N GLU A 144 -0.93 3.27 7.02
CA GLU A 144 -0.02 2.82 8.08
C GLU A 144 1.41 2.65 7.59
N THR A 145 1.60 2.16 6.36
CA THR A 145 2.93 1.98 5.78
C THR A 145 3.64 3.32 5.59
N GLN A 146 2.91 4.36 5.16
CA GLN A 146 3.45 5.72 5.03
C GLN A 146 3.78 6.32 6.41
N VAL A 147 2.90 6.15 7.40
CA VAL A 147 3.13 6.61 8.78
C VAL A 147 4.41 6.00 9.35
N PHE A 148 4.56 4.68 9.22
CA PHE A 148 5.75 4.01 9.74
C PHE A 148 7.02 4.35 8.96
N GLY A 149 6.93 4.64 7.67
CA GLY A 149 8.03 5.19 6.88
C GLY A 149 8.54 6.52 7.46
N VAL A 150 7.63 7.45 7.76
CA VAL A 150 7.97 8.74 8.40
C VAL A 150 8.59 8.53 9.79
N LEU A 151 7.99 7.65 10.60
CA LEU A 151 8.52 7.38 11.95
C LEU A 151 9.89 6.71 11.94
N PHE A 152 10.13 5.84 10.96
CA PHE A 152 11.43 5.19 10.77
C PHE A 152 12.52 6.20 10.40
N ASP A 153 12.23 7.11 9.47
CA ASP A 153 13.15 8.15 9.02
C ASP A 153 13.49 9.13 10.17
N GLN A 154 12.51 9.44 11.02
CA GLN A 154 12.68 10.32 12.18
C GLN A 154 13.31 9.64 13.40
N ALA A 155 13.43 8.30 13.44
CA ALA A 155 14.02 7.59 14.58
C ALA A 155 15.48 8.00 14.90
N GLY A 156 16.17 8.62 13.95
CA GLY A 156 17.49 9.25 14.14
C GLY A 156 17.46 10.71 14.65
N GLY A 157 16.30 11.37 14.73
CA GLY A 157 16.18 12.82 14.93
C GLY A 157 15.41 13.30 16.17
N GLY A 158 14.84 12.42 16.99
CA GLY A 158 14.42 12.74 18.37
C GLY A 158 13.16 13.60 18.55
N ALA A 159 12.20 13.61 17.63
CA ALA A 159 10.90 14.20 17.90
C ALA A 159 10.09 13.30 18.82
N ASP A 160 9.82 13.73 20.07
CA ASP A 160 9.04 12.96 21.05
C ASP A 160 7.58 12.78 20.62
N ASP A 161 6.99 13.80 20.01
CA ASP A 161 5.60 13.81 19.54
C ASP A 161 5.54 14.30 18.08
N VAL A 162 4.87 13.54 17.21
CA VAL A 162 4.73 13.84 15.78
C VAL A 162 3.26 13.81 15.39
N LEU A 163 2.81 14.81 14.64
CA LEU A 163 1.52 14.83 13.96
C LEU A 163 1.75 14.64 12.46
N ILE A 164 1.21 13.56 11.89
CA ILE A 164 1.35 13.20 10.48
C ILE A 164 0.01 13.40 9.79
N GLY A 165 -0.05 14.29 8.80
CA GLY A 165 -1.22 14.50 7.95
C GLY A 165 -1.05 13.75 6.63
N LEU A 166 -2.00 12.88 6.28
CA LEU A 166 -2.05 12.13 5.03
C LEU A 166 -3.30 12.55 4.26
N PRO A 167 -3.18 13.52 3.32
CA PRO A 167 -4.31 13.94 2.52
C PRO A 167 -4.74 12.85 1.54
N GLY A 168 -6.06 12.74 1.28
CA GLY A 168 -6.62 11.75 0.39
C GLY A 168 -8.13 11.89 0.27
N THR A 169 -8.80 10.91 -0.36
CA THR A 169 -10.27 10.79 -0.35
C THR A 169 -10.78 10.82 1.08
N HIS A 170 -10.15 10.03 1.95
CA HIS A 170 -10.30 10.07 3.40
C HIS A 170 -8.95 10.44 4.01
N SER A 171 -8.77 11.70 4.41
CA SER A 171 -7.54 12.17 5.02
C SER A 171 -7.36 11.57 6.40
N LYS A 172 -6.13 11.18 6.75
CA LYS A 172 -5.77 10.69 8.09
C LYS A 172 -4.91 11.72 8.80
N TRP A 173 -5.18 11.94 10.08
CA TRP A 173 -4.36 12.74 10.98
C TRP A 173 -3.89 11.84 12.12
N VAL A 174 -2.63 11.51 12.11
CA VAL A 174 -2.04 10.49 12.99
C VAL A 174 -1.14 11.12 14.02
N THR A 175 -1.40 10.86 15.29
CA THR A 175 -0.54 11.25 16.40
C THR A 175 0.36 10.08 16.76
N ALA A 176 1.66 10.31 16.72
CA ALA A 176 2.65 9.37 17.22
C ALA A 176 3.47 9.99 18.35
N ARG A 177 3.78 9.20 19.37
CA ARG A 177 4.58 9.59 20.53
C ARG A 177 5.71 8.60 20.73
N ARG A 178 6.95 9.07 20.74
CA ARG A 178 8.15 8.24 20.92
C ARG A 178 8.18 7.04 19.96
N GLY A 179 7.92 7.29 18.68
CA GLY A 179 7.89 6.24 17.64
C GLY A 179 6.67 5.30 17.68
N ARG A 180 5.66 5.59 18.50
CA ARG A 180 4.46 4.79 18.69
C ARG A 180 3.22 5.52 18.17
N VAL A 181 2.46 4.93 17.27
CA VAL A 181 1.15 5.46 16.86
C VAL A 181 0.18 5.32 18.03
N THR A 182 -0.35 6.42 18.51
CA THR A 182 -1.24 6.45 19.70
C THR A 182 -2.68 6.77 19.38
N HIS A 183 -2.93 7.50 18.30
CA HIS A 183 -4.26 7.94 17.90
C HIS A 183 -4.28 8.32 16.43
N PHE A 184 -5.44 8.23 15.77
CA PHE A 184 -5.67 8.86 14.48
C PHE A 184 -7.13 9.21 14.25
N ASP A 185 -7.35 10.28 13.50
CA ASP A 185 -8.64 10.73 13.03
C ASP A 185 -8.74 10.59 11.50
N THR A 186 -9.96 10.34 11.03
CA THR A 186 -10.28 10.28 9.61
C THR A 186 -11.30 11.35 9.24
N PHE A 187 -11.00 12.09 8.18
CA PHE A 187 -11.90 13.10 7.62
C PHE A 187 -12.16 12.79 6.15
N MET A 188 -13.41 12.83 5.72
CA MET A 188 -13.83 12.58 4.33
C MET A 188 -13.48 13.75 3.38
N THR A 189 -12.27 14.30 3.49
CA THR A 189 -11.86 15.56 2.88
C THR A 189 -12.00 15.54 1.36
N GLY A 190 -11.37 14.61 0.69
CA GLY A 190 -11.40 14.53 -0.77
C GLY A 190 -12.77 14.11 -1.30
N GLU A 191 -13.48 13.23 -0.60
CA GLU A 191 -14.81 12.78 -0.98
C GLU A 191 -15.82 13.92 -0.87
N VAL A 192 -15.85 14.65 0.26
CA VAL A 192 -16.71 15.81 0.44
C VAL A 192 -16.37 16.92 -0.57
N TYR A 193 -15.08 17.17 -0.80
CA TYR A 193 -14.65 18.12 -1.82
C TYR A 193 -15.18 17.74 -3.22
N ALA A 194 -15.05 16.49 -3.62
CA ALA A 194 -15.54 16.02 -4.91
C ALA A 194 -17.06 16.13 -5.03
N ALA A 195 -17.80 15.78 -3.97
CA ALA A 195 -19.26 15.91 -3.93
C ALA A 195 -19.70 17.38 -4.03
N LEU A 196 -19.08 18.27 -3.26
CA LEU A 196 -19.39 19.70 -3.29
C LEU A 196 -19.06 20.31 -4.66
N ARG A 197 -17.91 19.98 -5.23
CA ARG A 197 -17.49 20.47 -6.54
C ARG A 197 -18.39 19.96 -7.66
N GLY A 198 -18.73 18.67 -7.67
CA GLY A 198 -19.49 18.05 -8.76
C GLY A 198 -21.00 18.29 -8.70
N HIS A 199 -21.57 18.48 -7.51
CA HIS A 199 -23.01 18.41 -7.31
C HIS A 199 -23.63 19.62 -6.60
N THR A 200 -22.85 20.69 -6.36
CA THR A 200 -23.38 21.91 -5.71
C THR A 200 -23.05 23.18 -6.49
N ILE A 201 -23.66 24.28 -6.07
CA ILE A 201 -23.39 25.62 -6.62
C ILE A 201 -21.92 26.04 -6.44
N LEU A 202 -21.22 25.50 -5.44
CA LEU A 202 -19.84 25.84 -5.13
C LEU A 202 -18.88 25.44 -6.26
N GLY A 203 -19.20 24.40 -7.02
CA GLY A 203 -18.37 23.95 -8.14
C GLY A 203 -18.51 24.78 -9.43
N ARG A 204 -19.58 25.61 -9.54
CA ARG A 204 -19.90 26.31 -10.81
C ARG A 204 -18.86 27.34 -11.21
N THR A 205 -18.12 27.89 -10.27
CA THR A 205 -17.11 28.93 -10.51
C THR A 205 -15.68 28.40 -10.39
N MET A 206 -15.51 27.10 -10.12
CA MET A 206 -14.20 26.47 -10.06
C MET A 206 -13.71 26.16 -11.48
N SER A 207 -12.49 26.59 -11.80
CA SER A 207 -11.81 26.13 -13.01
C SER A 207 -11.58 24.61 -12.94
N GLU A 208 -11.56 23.93 -14.09
CA GLU A 208 -11.03 22.58 -14.14
C GLU A 208 -9.59 22.61 -13.64
N ALA A 209 -9.25 21.62 -12.79
CA ALA A 209 -7.86 21.51 -12.31
C ALA A 209 -6.92 21.34 -13.51
N PRO A 210 -5.75 21.95 -13.48
CA PRO A 210 -4.77 21.81 -14.55
C PRO A 210 -4.30 20.38 -14.71
#